data_4bf5fdbb411f5edbbaede2b7f27fb6e5
#
_entry.id   4bf5fdbb411f5edbbaede2b7f27fb6e5
#
_cell.length_a   1.000
_cell.length_b   1.000
_cell.length_c   1.000
_cell.angle_alpha   90.00
_cell.angle_beta   90.00
_cell.angle_gamma   90.00
#
_symmetry.space_group_name_H-M   'P 1'
#
loop_
_entity.id
_entity.type
_entity.pdbx_description
1 polymer ?
#
loop_
_entity_poly.entity_id
_entity_poly.type
_entity_poly.pdbx_seq_one_letter_code
_entity_poly.pdbx_strand_id
1 'polypeptide(L)'
;MSDANLRRDWAGAVGCAVLVLLGGGAIVAAREFSDLGAVFPRTIGALLVVFGLVWLGLFALGRTRAQAALEGSSLRRAGVAITMLAWAFALPPLGFLPASAAACAALLLLSRHGRWTVPALLIQALATGVLLVGLYVLFQHVLRVPLP
;
A
#
# COMPACT_ATOMS: atom_id res chain seq x y z
N MET A 1 27.20 25.51 4.50
CA MET A 1 26.19 24.72 5.24
C MET A 1 24.87 25.11 4.63
N SER A 2 24.26 24.20 3.88
CA SER A 2 23.20 24.49 2.91
C SER A 2 21.85 24.64 3.59
N ASP A 3 21.07 25.65 3.19
CA ASP A 3 19.71 26.00 3.70
C ASP A 3 18.64 24.92 3.51
N ALA A 4 19.01 23.79 2.90
CA ALA A 4 18.14 22.62 2.73
C ALA A 4 17.74 21.94 4.07
N ASN A 5 18.42 22.26 5.17
CA ASN A 5 18.26 21.60 6.46
C ASN A 5 17.19 22.22 7.36
N LEU A 6 16.51 23.29 6.93
CA LEU A 6 15.48 23.99 7.70
C LEU A 6 14.07 23.85 7.14
N ARG A 7 13.89 23.13 6.03
CA ARG A 7 12.56 22.96 5.46
C ARG A 7 11.74 21.97 6.29
N ARG A 8 10.66 22.50 6.81
CA ARG A 8 9.61 21.73 7.49
C ARG A 8 9.05 20.67 6.53
N ASP A 9 8.87 19.43 7.01
CA ASP A 9 8.39 18.32 6.14
C ASP A 9 6.87 18.40 5.91
N TRP A 10 6.46 19.31 5.04
CA TRP A 10 5.06 19.46 4.64
C TRP A 10 4.52 18.23 3.89
N ALA A 11 5.35 17.56 3.11
CA ALA A 11 4.94 16.35 2.39
C ALA A 11 4.60 15.22 3.37
N GLY A 12 5.44 15.04 4.40
CA GLY A 12 5.16 14.10 5.48
C GLY A 12 3.90 14.47 6.27
N ALA A 13 3.67 15.77 6.54
CA ALA A 13 2.47 16.23 7.23
C ALA A 13 1.19 15.91 6.47
N VAL A 14 1.17 16.20 5.17
CA VAL A 14 0.03 15.87 4.29
C VAL A 14 -0.17 14.35 4.24
N GLY A 15 0.90 13.58 4.07
CA GLY A 15 0.83 12.11 4.07
C GLY A 15 0.24 11.55 5.37
N CYS A 16 0.71 12.04 6.54
CA CYS A 16 0.18 11.61 7.83
C CYS A 16 -1.27 12.06 8.05
N ALA A 17 -1.66 13.26 7.60
CA ALA A 17 -3.06 13.69 7.65
C ALA A 17 -3.97 12.76 6.83
N VAL A 18 -3.55 12.36 5.64
CA VAL A 18 -4.27 11.37 4.82
C VAL A 18 -4.37 10.03 5.53
N LEU A 19 -3.28 9.55 6.16
CA LEU A 19 -3.31 8.28 6.91
C LEU A 19 -4.26 8.34 8.11
N VAL A 20 -4.33 9.48 8.83
CA VAL A 20 -5.29 9.69 9.93
C VAL A 20 -6.73 9.63 9.42
N LEU A 21 -7.02 10.30 8.29
CA LEU A 21 -8.35 10.26 7.67
C LEU A 21 -8.73 8.85 7.21
N LEU A 22 -7.81 8.13 6.57
CA LEU A 22 -8.05 6.74 6.15
C LEU A 22 -8.25 5.81 7.35
N GLY A 23 -7.44 5.97 8.40
CA GLY A 23 -7.57 5.20 9.64
C GLY A 23 -8.91 5.46 10.34
N GLY A 24 -9.30 6.73 10.46
CA GLY A 24 -10.61 7.13 11.00
C GLY A 24 -11.78 6.58 10.15
N GLY A 25 -11.70 6.69 8.83
CA GLY A 25 -12.67 6.12 7.91
C GLY A 25 -12.80 4.61 8.04
N ALA A 26 -11.68 3.89 8.15
CA ALA A 26 -11.67 2.44 8.36
C ALA A 26 -12.36 2.04 9.69
N ILE A 27 -12.14 2.79 10.77
CA ILE A 27 -12.80 2.55 12.06
C ILE A 27 -14.32 2.76 11.94
N VAL A 28 -14.74 3.80 11.24
CA VAL A 28 -16.17 4.09 11.04
C VAL A 28 -16.82 3.02 10.17
N ALA A 29 -16.21 2.69 9.03
CA ALA A 29 -16.72 1.64 8.13
C ALA A 29 -16.76 0.26 8.79
N ALA A 30 -15.84 -0.03 9.71
CA ALA A 30 -15.81 -1.29 10.45
C ALA A 30 -16.98 -1.46 11.44
N ARG A 31 -17.84 -0.46 11.63
CA ARG A 31 -19.04 -0.58 12.47
C ARG A 31 -20.12 -1.47 11.84
N GLU A 32 -20.09 -1.60 10.51
CA GLU A 32 -21.04 -2.42 9.75
C GLU A 32 -20.66 -3.91 9.72
N PHE A 33 -19.46 -4.25 10.18
CA PHE A 33 -18.98 -5.63 10.21
C PHE A 33 -19.32 -6.31 11.53
N SER A 34 -19.38 -7.65 11.50
CA SER A 34 -19.47 -8.45 12.73
C SER A 34 -18.29 -8.16 13.66
N ASP A 35 -18.44 -8.41 14.97
CA ASP A 35 -17.42 -8.10 15.97
C ASP A 35 -16.05 -8.71 15.62
N LEU A 36 -16.03 -9.97 15.16
CA LEU A 36 -14.78 -10.61 14.71
C LEU A 36 -14.24 -10.03 13.40
N GLY A 37 -15.11 -9.70 12.45
CA GLY A 37 -14.70 -9.07 11.18
C GLY A 37 -14.19 -7.64 11.35
N ALA A 38 -14.66 -6.94 12.37
CA ALA A 38 -14.27 -5.56 12.67
C ALA A 38 -12.92 -5.44 13.38
N VAL A 39 -12.39 -6.50 13.99
CA VAL A 39 -11.14 -6.46 14.77
C VAL A 39 -9.98 -5.95 13.94
N PHE A 40 -9.75 -6.54 12.77
CA PHE A 40 -8.62 -6.19 11.92
C PHE A 40 -8.69 -4.72 11.42
N PRO A 41 -9.76 -4.26 10.76
CA PRO A 41 -9.83 -2.89 10.27
C PRO A 41 -9.84 -1.86 11.41
N ARG A 42 -10.44 -2.15 12.56
CA ARG A 42 -10.40 -1.26 13.74
C ARG A 42 -8.99 -1.14 14.30
N THR A 43 -8.26 -2.25 14.43
CA THR A 43 -6.89 -2.25 14.96
C THR A 43 -5.94 -1.48 14.03
N ILE A 44 -5.97 -1.79 12.73
CA ILE A 44 -5.13 -1.09 11.76
C ILE A 44 -5.51 0.38 11.67
N GLY A 45 -6.81 0.71 11.65
CA GLY A 45 -7.29 2.08 11.65
C GLY A 45 -6.82 2.85 12.89
N ALA A 46 -6.90 2.26 14.08
CA ALA A 46 -6.43 2.86 15.32
C ALA A 46 -4.91 3.12 15.28
N LEU A 47 -4.11 2.16 14.81
CA LEU A 47 -2.67 2.34 14.66
C LEU A 47 -2.33 3.48 13.69
N LEU A 48 -3.00 3.56 12.54
CA LEU A 48 -2.81 4.65 11.58
C LEU A 48 -3.14 6.02 12.21
N VAL A 49 -4.24 6.12 12.94
CA VAL A 49 -4.64 7.35 13.64
C VAL A 49 -3.60 7.71 14.71
N VAL A 50 -3.23 6.78 15.58
CA VAL A 50 -2.29 7.05 16.69
C VAL A 50 -0.93 7.49 16.12
N PHE A 51 -0.32 6.72 15.24
CA PHE A 51 0.99 7.07 14.68
C PHE A 51 0.94 8.33 13.82
N GLY A 52 -0.12 8.53 13.05
CA GLY A 52 -0.32 9.73 12.27
C GLY A 52 -0.44 10.98 13.15
N LEU A 53 -1.21 10.91 14.26
CA LEU A 53 -1.35 12.02 15.20
C LEU A 53 -0.05 12.30 15.97
N VAL A 54 0.68 11.27 16.41
CA VAL A 54 2.00 11.42 17.03
C VAL A 54 2.95 12.15 16.09
N TRP A 55 3.00 11.73 14.82
CA TRP A 55 3.88 12.37 13.85
C TRP A 55 3.45 13.82 13.55
N LEU A 56 2.16 14.10 13.41
CA LEU A 56 1.63 15.46 13.24
C LEU A 56 1.92 16.35 14.47
N GLY A 57 1.85 15.78 15.67
CA GLY A 57 2.25 16.46 16.88
C GLY A 57 3.74 16.84 16.90
N LEU A 58 4.62 15.92 16.50
CA LEU A 58 6.05 16.20 16.35
C LEU A 58 6.31 17.26 15.25
N PHE A 59 5.54 17.23 14.17
CA PHE A 59 5.58 18.25 13.14
C PHE A 59 5.16 19.62 13.67
N ALA A 60 4.08 19.70 14.45
CA ALA A 60 3.61 20.94 15.08
C ALA A 60 4.64 21.53 16.03
N LEU A 61 5.34 20.68 16.80
CA LEU A 61 6.43 21.05 17.70
C LEU A 61 7.75 21.41 16.98
N GLY A 62 7.78 21.37 15.64
CA GLY A 62 8.98 21.66 14.85
C GLY A 62 10.10 20.63 14.97
N ARG A 63 9.79 19.43 15.47
CA ARG A 63 10.77 18.35 15.68
C ARG A 63 10.97 17.45 14.43
N THR A 64 10.17 17.64 13.39
CA THR A 64 10.32 16.92 12.12
C THR A 64 11.14 17.76 11.13
N ARG A 65 12.13 17.12 10.52
CA ARG A 65 12.93 17.72 9.47
C ARG A 65 12.64 17.01 8.16
N ALA A 66 12.53 17.78 7.07
CA ALA A 66 12.45 17.19 5.74
C ALA A 66 13.72 16.36 5.51
N GLN A 67 13.56 15.05 5.36
CA GLN A 67 14.67 14.21 4.91
C GLN A 67 15.01 14.60 3.47
N ALA A 68 16.30 14.50 3.13
CA ALA A 68 16.73 14.63 1.74
C ALA A 68 15.84 13.73 0.89
N ALA A 69 15.34 14.28 -0.23
CA ALA A 69 14.45 13.55 -1.12
C ALA A 69 15.04 12.15 -1.38
N LEU A 70 14.32 11.12 -1.02
CA LEU A 70 14.73 9.75 -1.31
C LEU A 70 15.06 9.67 -2.81
N GLU A 71 16.26 9.23 -3.12
CA GLU A 71 16.65 8.99 -4.50
C GLU A 71 15.65 8.04 -5.14
N GLY A 72 14.97 8.51 -6.18
CA GLY A 72 13.95 7.75 -6.87
C GLY A 72 12.92 8.65 -7.56
N SER A 73 12.34 8.17 -8.64
CA SER A 73 11.37 8.94 -9.41
C SER A 73 10.05 9.01 -8.65
N SER A 74 9.55 10.22 -8.40
CA SER A 74 8.24 10.47 -7.80
C SER A 74 7.12 9.83 -8.63
N LEU A 75 7.31 9.75 -9.95
CA LEU A 75 6.38 9.11 -10.88
C LEU A 75 6.23 7.62 -10.61
N ARG A 76 7.33 6.91 -10.31
CA ARG A 76 7.27 5.48 -9.96
C ARG A 76 6.54 5.25 -8.64
N ARG A 77 6.79 6.08 -7.64
CA ARG A 77 6.09 5.99 -6.35
C ARG A 77 4.59 6.22 -6.51
N ALA A 78 4.21 7.26 -7.28
CA ALA A 78 2.82 7.50 -7.62
C ALA A 78 2.22 6.34 -8.42
N GLY A 79 2.94 5.80 -9.40
CA GLY A 79 2.53 4.64 -10.17
C GLY A 79 2.24 3.40 -9.32
N VAL A 80 3.10 3.11 -8.34
CA VAL A 80 2.86 2.01 -7.38
C VAL A 80 1.60 2.25 -6.56
N ALA A 81 1.42 3.46 -6.01
CA ALA A 81 0.23 3.81 -5.23
C ALA A 81 -1.05 3.70 -6.06
N ILE A 82 -1.04 4.22 -7.29
CA ILE A 82 -2.17 4.12 -8.23
C ILE A 82 -2.47 2.66 -8.57
N THR A 83 -1.44 1.85 -8.85
CA THR A 83 -1.62 0.42 -9.14
C THR A 83 -2.25 -0.32 -7.95
N MET A 84 -1.84 -0.02 -6.72
CA MET A 84 -2.43 -0.64 -5.54
C MET A 84 -3.90 -0.23 -5.34
N LEU A 85 -4.23 1.04 -5.55
CA LEU A 85 -5.61 1.52 -5.50
C LEU A 85 -6.46 0.87 -6.61
N ALA A 86 -5.96 0.87 -7.85
CA ALA A 86 -6.65 0.24 -8.98
C ALA A 86 -6.89 -1.25 -8.72
N TRP A 87 -5.90 -1.96 -8.18
CA TRP A 87 -6.06 -3.36 -7.78
C TRP A 87 -7.18 -3.55 -6.75
N ALA A 88 -7.21 -2.73 -5.69
CA ALA A 88 -8.25 -2.81 -4.66
C ALA A 88 -9.66 -2.62 -5.23
N PHE A 89 -9.85 -1.66 -6.16
CA PHE A 89 -11.12 -1.44 -6.83
C PHE A 89 -11.46 -2.50 -7.88
N ALA A 90 -10.45 -3.14 -8.45
CA ALA A 90 -10.62 -4.19 -9.47
C ALA A 90 -10.97 -5.57 -8.85
N LEU A 91 -10.65 -5.78 -7.56
CA LEU A 91 -10.92 -7.06 -6.88
C LEU A 91 -12.39 -7.49 -6.95
N PRO A 92 -13.40 -6.64 -6.58
CA PRO A 92 -14.80 -7.07 -6.60
C PRO A 92 -15.33 -7.43 -8.00
N PRO A 93 -15.09 -6.62 -9.08
CA PRO A 93 -15.65 -6.91 -10.40
C PRO A 93 -14.87 -7.96 -11.19
N LEU A 94 -13.55 -8.07 -11.01
CA LEU A 94 -12.70 -8.96 -11.81
C LEU A 94 -12.35 -10.28 -11.10
N GLY A 95 -12.46 -10.29 -9.78
CA GLY A 95 -12.01 -11.41 -8.96
C GLY A 95 -10.51 -11.37 -8.65
N PHE A 96 -10.08 -12.19 -7.68
CA PHE A 96 -8.73 -12.18 -7.12
C PHE A 96 -7.62 -12.46 -8.15
N LEU A 97 -7.75 -13.55 -8.93
CA LEU A 97 -6.69 -14.00 -9.83
C LEU A 97 -6.38 -13.00 -10.95
N PRO A 98 -7.35 -12.54 -11.76
CA PRO A 98 -7.06 -11.63 -12.87
C PRO A 98 -6.67 -10.23 -12.37
N ALA A 99 -7.30 -9.72 -11.31
CA ALA A 99 -6.93 -8.44 -10.73
C ALA A 99 -5.49 -8.44 -10.20
N SER A 100 -5.11 -9.51 -9.47
CA SER A 100 -3.76 -9.64 -8.91
C SER A 100 -2.71 -9.88 -9.98
N ALA A 101 -2.99 -10.66 -11.02
CA ALA A 101 -2.09 -10.86 -12.15
C ALA A 101 -1.82 -9.53 -12.88
N ALA A 102 -2.86 -8.74 -13.16
CA ALA A 102 -2.73 -7.44 -13.79
C ALA A 102 -1.92 -6.45 -12.93
N ALA A 103 -2.20 -6.39 -11.63
CA ALA A 103 -1.45 -5.54 -10.70
C ALA A 103 0.04 -5.94 -10.62
N CYS A 104 0.34 -7.23 -10.52
CA CYS A 104 1.71 -7.72 -10.54
C CYS A 104 2.45 -7.37 -11.83
N ALA A 105 1.80 -7.52 -13.00
CA ALA A 105 2.36 -7.12 -14.27
C ALA A 105 2.65 -5.62 -14.32
N ALA A 106 1.72 -4.77 -13.86
CA ALA A 106 1.90 -3.33 -13.79
C ALA A 106 3.06 -2.95 -12.85
N LEU A 107 3.16 -3.56 -11.67
CA LEU A 107 4.27 -3.34 -10.74
C LEU A 107 5.62 -3.78 -11.30
N LEU A 108 5.67 -4.89 -12.03
CA LEU A 108 6.87 -5.32 -12.72
C LEU A 108 7.33 -4.28 -13.75
N LEU A 109 6.41 -3.72 -14.54
CA LEU A 109 6.71 -2.68 -15.52
C LEU A 109 7.21 -1.39 -14.84
N LEU A 110 6.57 -0.97 -13.74
CA LEU A 110 6.95 0.22 -12.96
C LEU A 110 8.31 0.06 -12.27
N SER A 111 8.61 -1.15 -11.79
CA SER A 111 9.87 -1.47 -11.08
C SER A 111 11.03 -1.73 -12.03
N ARG A 112 10.83 -1.60 -13.33
CA ARG A 112 11.83 -1.88 -14.34
C ARG A 112 13.10 -1.04 -14.16
N HIS A 113 14.20 -1.72 -13.86
CA HIS A 113 15.56 -1.17 -13.83
C HIS A 113 16.43 -1.95 -14.83
N GLY A 114 16.75 -1.35 -15.96
CA GLY A 114 17.67 -1.95 -16.93
C GLY A 114 17.03 -2.85 -18.00
N ARG A 115 17.86 -3.67 -18.66
CA ARG A 115 17.45 -4.54 -19.76
C ARG A 115 16.86 -5.85 -19.22
N TRP A 116 15.66 -6.17 -19.64
CA TRP A 116 15.03 -7.43 -19.32
C TRP A 116 15.58 -8.52 -20.24
N THR A 117 16.01 -9.63 -19.66
CA THR A 117 16.30 -10.84 -20.38
C THR A 117 15.07 -11.75 -20.35
N VAL A 118 14.79 -12.45 -21.45
CA VAL A 118 13.65 -13.37 -21.54
C VAL A 118 13.61 -14.37 -20.38
N PRO A 119 14.75 -15.01 -19.97
CA PRO A 119 14.73 -15.94 -18.85
C PRO A 119 14.36 -15.27 -17.52
N ALA A 120 14.78 -14.03 -17.28
CA ALA A 120 14.42 -13.31 -16.04
C ALA A 120 12.90 -13.03 -15.99
N LEU A 121 12.30 -12.67 -17.12
CA LEU A 121 10.85 -12.50 -17.23
C LEU A 121 10.08 -13.78 -16.95
N LEU A 122 10.53 -14.89 -17.52
CA LEU A 122 9.89 -16.19 -17.32
C LEU A 122 9.96 -16.64 -15.87
N ILE A 123 11.12 -16.50 -15.21
CA ILE A 123 11.29 -16.82 -13.80
C ILE A 123 10.37 -15.96 -12.92
N GLN A 124 10.31 -14.66 -13.21
CA GLN A 124 9.48 -13.73 -12.44
C GLN A 124 7.98 -14.04 -12.64
N ALA A 125 7.55 -14.30 -13.87
CA ALA A 125 6.16 -14.67 -14.18
C ALA A 125 5.78 -15.99 -13.51
N LEU A 126 6.66 -16.99 -13.54
CA LEU A 126 6.45 -18.29 -12.90
C LEU A 126 6.36 -18.14 -11.38
N ALA A 127 7.30 -17.42 -10.76
CA ALA A 127 7.30 -17.18 -9.33
C ALA A 127 6.03 -16.45 -8.87
N THR A 128 5.62 -15.41 -9.62
CA THR A 128 4.38 -14.66 -9.35
C THR A 128 3.16 -15.56 -9.53
N GLY A 129 3.10 -16.37 -10.58
CA GLY A 129 2.01 -17.31 -10.83
C GLY A 129 1.87 -18.34 -9.71
N VAL A 130 2.99 -18.97 -9.30
CA VAL A 130 3.00 -19.92 -8.18
C VAL A 130 2.52 -19.27 -6.88
N LEU A 131 2.97 -18.04 -6.61
CA LEU A 131 2.55 -17.29 -5.41
C LEU A 131 1.05 -17.00 -5.44
N LEU A 132 0.52 -16.50 -6.56
CA LEU A 132 -0.91 -16.15 -6.68
C LEU A 132 -1.81 -17.39 -6.58
N VAL A 133 -1.44 -18.48 -7.27
CA VAL A 133 -2.18 -19.74 -7.18
C VAL A 133 -2.08 -20.33 -5.77
N GLY A 134 -0.91 -20.30 -5.16
CA GLY A 134 -0.71 -20.76 -3.79
C GLY A 134 -1.56 -20.00 -2.77
N LEU A 135 -1.60 -18.65 -2.88
CA LEU A 135 -2.46 -17.83 -2.04
C LEU A 135 -3.96 -18.13 -2.30
N TYR A 136 -4.35 -18.24 -3.56
CA TYR A 136 -5.73 -18.58 -3.92
C TYR A 136 -6.16 -19.91 -3.28
N VAL A 137 -5.37 -20.95 -3.45
CA VAL A 137 -5.65 -22.28 -2.87
C VAL A 137 -5.68 -22.22 -1.34
N LEU A 138 -4.71 -21.51 -0.73
CA LEU A 138 -4.65 -21.35 0.72
C LEU A 138 -5.92 -20.69 1.26
N PHE A 139 -6.34 -19.56 0.69
CA PHE A 139 -7.51 -18.83 1.18
C PHE A 139 -8.79 -19.59 0.90
N GLN A 140 -8.98 -20.12 -0.30
CA GLN A 140 -10.24 -20.73 -0.71
C GLN A 140 -10.42 -22.15 -0.14
N HIS A 141 -9.36 -22.96 -0.11
CA HIS A 141 -9.46 -24.37 0.28
C HIS A 141 -9.05 -24.64 1.72
N VAL A 142 -8.00 -23.96 2.23
CA VAL A 142 -7.51 -24.20 3.59
C VAL A 142 -8.25 -23.29 4.59
N LEU A 143 -8.31 -22.01 4.34
CA LEU A 143 -8.95 -21.04 5.22
C LEU A 143 -10.47 -20.92 4.98
N ARG A 144 -10.97 -21.48 3.87
CA ARG A 144 -12.39 -21.43 3.46
C ARG A 144 -12.97 -20.02 3.45
N VAL A 145 -12.12 -19.03 3.14
CA VAL A 145 -12.54 -17.63 2.98
C VAL A 145 -12.90 -17.43 1.51
N PRO A 146 -14.17 -17.07 1.18
CA PRO A 146 -14.54 -16.78 -0.19
C PRO A 146 -13.76 -15.54 -0.66
N LEU A 147 -12.93 -15.74 -1.69
CA LEU A 147 -12.30 -14.64 -2.38
C LEU A 147 -13.23 -14.08 -3.44
N PRO A 148 -13.27 -12.76 -3.62
CA PRO A 148 -14.06 -12.14 -4.67
C PRO A 148 -13.57 -12.53 -6.06
#